data_4cfa07904ecf18e6f779835d1bda377b
#
_entry.id   4cfa07904ecf18e6f779835d1bda377b
#
_cell.length_a   1.000
_cell.length_b   1.000
_cell.length_c   1.000
_cell.angle_alpha   90.00
_cell.angle_beta   90.00
_cell.angle_gamma   90.00
#
_symmetry.space_group_name_H-M   'P 1'
#
loop_
_entity.id
_entity.type
_entity.pdbx_description
1 polymer ?
#
loop_
_entity_poly.entity_id
_entity_poly.type
_entity_poly.pdbx_seq_one_letter_code
_entity_poly.pdbx_strand_id
1 'polypeptide(L)'
;MDVITVVAPCYNEQEVLPIFYRELCRVAEEMSARAEFEFLFIDDGSRDGTYSILKELREQDPRVCYISFSRNFGKEAGIYAGLEHASGDYIVVMDADMQHPPAFIPKMYDAVVSGEYDCASTRRVTRKGESPLRSLFARLFYKVNNALSPVKMVEGAQDFRFMSRRMAEAVLDLSERIRFTKGIFNWVG
;
A
#
# COMPACT_ATOMS: atom_id res chain seq x y z
N MET A 1 -3.03 2.06 -22.64
CA MET A 1 -1.94 2.35 -21.69
C MET A 1 -2.47 1.96 -20.34
N ASP A 2 -1.70 1.23 -19.56
CA ASP A 2 -2.19 0.73 -18.27
C ASP A 2 -2.36 1.89 -17.29
N VAL A 3 -3.31 1.78 -16.37
CA VAL A 3 -3.54 2.74 -15.29
C VAL A 3 -3.11 2.12 -13.97
N ILE A 4 -2.24 2.81 -13.22
CA ILE A 4 -1.78 2.38 -11.90
C ILE A 4 -2.37 3.32 -10.84
N THR A 5 -3.24 2.79 -9.96
CA THR A 5 -3.71 3.54 -8.78
C THR A 5 -2.78 3.28 -7.60
N VAL A 6 -2.18 4.34 -7.07
CA VAL A 6 -1.40 4.28 -5.82
C VAL A 6 -2.32 4.63 -4.66
N VAL A 7 -2.65 3.64 -3.84
CA VAL A 7 -3.43 3.77 -2.60
C VAL A 7 -2.49 4.03 -1.44
N ALA A 8 -2.59 5.21 -0.83
CA ALA A 8 -1.74 5.64 0.26
C ALA A 8 -2.55 6.07 1.49
N PRO A 9 -2.73 5.18 2.49
CA PRO A 9 -3.29 5.57 3.78
C PRO A 9 -2.38 6.58 4.49
N CYS A 10 -2.96 7.65 5.02
CA CYS A 10 -2.28 8.75 5.71
C CYS A 10 -2.94 9.02 7.07
N TYR A 11 -2.14 9.25 8.10
CA TYR A 11 -2.63 9.72 9.40
C TYR A 11 -1.59 10.59 10.09
N ASN A 12 -1.82 11.91 10.13
CA ASN A 12 -0.89 12.91 10.67
C ASN A 12 0.47 12.90 9.96
N GLU A 13 0.46 13.00 8.63
CA GLU A 13 1.64 12.93 7.76
C GLU A 13 1.99 14.28 7.11
N GLN A 14 1.60 15.40 7.73
CA GLN A 14 1.78 16.74 7.13
C GLN A 14 3.23 17.06 6.72
N GLU A 15 4.23 16.51 7.43
CA GLU A 15 5.64 16.78 7.14
C GLU A 15 6.17 15.92 5.99
N VAL A 16 5.70 14.69 5.88
CA VAL A 16 6.24 13.70 4.94
C VAL A 16 5.45 13.66 3.65
N LEU A 17 4.14 13.94 3.69
CA LEU A 17 3.24 13.84 2.54
C LEU A 17 3.72 14.63 1.30
N PRO A 18 4.23 15.89 1.40
CA PRO A 18 4.73 16.61 0.23
C PRO A 18 5.99 15.96 -0.38
N ILE A 19 6.81 15.33 0.44
CA ILE A 19 8.02 14.60 0.00
C ILE A 19 7.60 13.33 -0.73
N PHE A 20 6.69 12.58 -0.13
CA PHE A 20 6.15 11.35 -0.69
C PHE A 20 5.48 11.60 -2.04
N TYR A 21 4.60 12.61 -2.14
CA TYR A 21 3.94 12.98 -3.38
C TYR A 21 4.94 13.34 -4.50
N ARG A 22 5.99 14.09 -4.18
CA ARG A 22 7.04 14.45 -5.16
C ARG A 22 7.75 13.20 -5.70
N GLU A 23 8.04 12.23 -4.84
CA GLU A 23 8.65 10.97 -5.28
C GLU A 23 7.70 10.12 -6.12
N LEU A 24 6.39 10.12 -5.82
CA LEU A 24 5.39 9.49 -6.67
C LEU A 24 5.35 10.14 -8.07
N CYS A 25 5.35 11.47 -8.15
CA CYS A 25 5.38 12.18 -9.42
C CYS A 25 6.63 11.84 -10.24
N ARG A 26 7.80 11.74 -9.59
CA ARG A 26 9.04 11.34 -10.27
C ARG A 26 8.93 9.93 -10.87
N VAL A 27 8.38 8.98 -10.14
CA VAL A 27 8.17 7.61 -10.64
C VAL A 27 7.12 7.59 -11.76
N ALA A 28 6.03 8.36 -11.64
CA ALA A 28 5.03 8.46 -12.68
C ALA A 28 5.60 9.05 -13.98
N GLU A 29 6.48 10.04 -13.88
CA GLU A 29 7.17 10.62 -15.05
C GLU A 29 8.12 9.60 -15.69
N GLU A 30 8.91 8.88 -14.90
CA GLU A 30 9.79 7.80 -15.37
C GLU A 30 9.01 6.70 -16.12
N MET A 31 7.80 6.40 -15.69
CA MET A 31 6.94 5.37 -16.27
C MET A 31 5.96 5.89 -17.32
N SER A 32 5.97 7.17 -17.66
CA SER A 32 4.97 7.83 -18.51
C SER A 32 4.77 7.21 -19.91
N ALA A 33 5.79 6.52 -20.45
CA ALA A 33 5.69 5.76 -21.70
C ALA A 33 4.99 4.39 -21.56
N ARG A 34 4.72 3.93 -20.31
CA ARG A 34 4.25 2.58 -20.00
C ARG A 34 2.90 2.57 -19.27
N ALA A 35 2.69 3.51 -18.37
CA ALA A 35 1.48 3.58 -17.55
C ALA A 35 1.13 5.03 -17.19
N GLU A 36 -0.16 5.27 -16.98
CA GLU A 36 -0.72 6.46 -16.35
C GLU A 36 -0.87 6.20 -14.85
N PHE A 37 -0.84 7.27 -14.04
CA PHE A 37 -0.93 7.16 -12.58
C PHE A 37 -2.14 7.91 -12.05
N GLU A 38 -2.82 7.30 -11.08
CA GLU A 38 -3.78 7.89 -10.17
C GLU A 38 -3.22 7.81 -8.74
N PHE A 39 -3.27 8.89 -7.98
CA PHE A 39 -2.81 8.93 -6.60
C PHE A 39 -4.02 9.05 -5.68
N LEU A 40 -4.38 7.96 -4.99
CA LEU A 40 -5.54 7.90 -4.11
C LEU A 40 -5.06 7.89 -2.64
N PHE A 41 -5.15 9.04 -2.00
CA PHE A 41 -4.81 9.20 -0.59
C PHE A 41 -6.02 8.95 0.29
N ILE A 42 -5.83 8.19 1.38
CA ILE A 42 -6.90 7.94 2.35
C ILE A 42 -6.50 8.58 3.68
N ASP A 43 -7.05 9.73 3.97
CA ASP A 43 -6.86 10.43 5.23
C ASP A 43 -7.70 9.77 6.34
N ASP A 44 -7.05 9.06 7.24
CA ASP A 44 -7.69 8.35 8.35
C ASP A 44 -8.03 9.28 9.54
N GLY A 45 -8.67 10.42 9.22
CA GLY A 45 -9.13 11.39 10.21
C GLY A 45 -7.97 12.13 10.90
N SER A 46 -7.01 12.63 10.14
CA SER A 46 -5.88 13.41 10.62
C SER A 46 -6.32 14.65 11.40
N ARG A 47 -5.49 15.05 12.35
CA ARG A 47 -5.72 16.24 13.22
C ARG A 47 -4.70 17.36 12.97
N ASP A 48 -3.74 17.12 12.09
CA ASP A 48 -2.71 18.06 11.65
C ASP A 48 -3.08 18.68 10.28
N GLY A 49 -2.09 19.24 9.56
CA GLY A 49 -2.26 19.83 8.24
C GLY A 49 -2.44 18.84 7.07
N THR A 50 -2.43 17.51 7.30
CA THR A 50 -2.49 16.49 6.25
C THR A 50 -3.67 16.70 5.29
N TYR A 51 -4.88 16.86 5.83
CA TYR A 51 -6.08 17.08 5.01
C TYR A 51 -6.00 18.34 4.13
N SER A 52 -5.47 19.43 4.67
CA SER A 52 -5.30 20.68 3.91
C SER A 52 -4.33 20.51 2.75
N ILE A 53 -3.22 19.78 2.99
CA ILE A 53 -2.24 19.47 1.95
C ILE A 53 -2.87 18.61 0.83
N LEU A 54 -3.69 17.62 1.17
CA LEU A 54 -4.38 16.78 0.16
C LEU A 54 -5.33 17.60 -0.71
N LYS A 55 -6.04 18.58 -0.14
CA LYS A 55 -6.88 19.51 -0.91
C LYS A 55 -6.06 20.33 -1.89
N GLU A 56 -4.97 20.92 -1.44
CA GLU A 56 -4.06 21.72 -2.27
C GLU A 56 -3.46 20.88 -3.41
N LEU A 57 -3.03 19.66 -3.11
CA LEU A 57 -2.51 18.73 -4.12
C LEU A 57 -3.56 18.39 -5.18
N ARG A 58 -4.82 18.14 -4.78
CA ARG A 58 -5.92 17.87 -5.71
C ARG A 58 -6.22 19.06 -6.61
N GLU A 59 -6.13 20.28 -6.11
CA GLU A 59 -6.35 21.50 -6.91
C GLU A 59 -5.24 21.69 -7.96
N GLN A 60 -4.01 21.23 -7.67
CA GLN A 60 -2.85 21.40 -8.53
C GLN A 60 -2.65 20.25 -9.52
N ASP A 61 -3.06 19.02 -9.16
CA ASP A 61 -2.86 17.82 -9.97
C ASP A 61 -4.16 17.00 -10.06
N PRO A 62 -4.77 16.89 -11.24
CA PRO A 62 -5.99 16.11 -11.45
C PRO A 62 -5.82 14.60 -11.21
N ARG A 63 -4.59 14.09 -11.16
CA ARG A 63 -4.31 12.69 -10.84
C ARG A 63 -4.49 12.37 -9.35
N VAL A 64 -4.48 13.39 -8.50
CA VAL A 64 -4.66 13.24 -7.05
C VAL A 64 -6.14 13.12 -6.73
N CYS A 65 -6.50 12.04 -6.04
CA CYS A 65 -7.81 11.85 -5.40
C CYS A 65 -7.60 11.60 -3.90
N TYR A 66 -8.58 11.94 -3.08
CA TYR A 66 -8.51 11.62 -1.66
C TYR A 66 -9.88 11.29 -1.07
N ILE A 67 -9.86 10.45 -0.04
CA ILE A 67 -10.99 10.15 0.83
C ILE A 67 -10.57 10.57 2.23
N SER A 68 -11.41 11.32 2.95
CA SER A 68 -11.13 11.69 4.34
C SER A 68 -12.19 11.12 5.26
N PHE A 69 -11.73 10.38 6.27
CA PHE A 69 -12.60 9.79 7.28
C PHE A 69 -12.94 10.80 8.38
N SER A 70 -14.13 10.69 8.93
CA SER A 70 -14.60 11.56 10.03
C SER A 70 -13.82 11.37 11.34
N ARG A 71 -13.11 10.27 11.49
CA ARG A 71 -12.22 9.93 12.61
C ARG A 71 -11.24 8.86 12.20
N ASN A 72 -10.25 8.56 13.04
CA ASN A 72 -9.36 7.42 12.84
C ASN A 72 -10.12 6.09 12.99
N PHE A 73 -10.17 5.31 11.90
CA PHE A 73 -10.72 3.95 11.81
C PHE A 73 -9.64 2.89 11.71
N GLY A 74 -8.38 3.31 11.53
CA GLY A 74 -7.21 2.45 11.41
C GLY A 74 -6.82 2.15 9.97
N LYS A 75 -5.54 1.83 9.80
CA LYS A 75 -4.91 1.58 8.50
C LYS A 75 -5.67 0.56 7.64
N GLU A 76 -6.18 -0.51 8.24
CA GLU A 76 -6.90 -1.57 7.53
C GLU A 76 -8.17 -1.03 6.85
N ALA A 77 -8.90 -0.12 7.52
CA ALA A 77 -10.06 0.54 6.94
C ALA A 77 -9.64 1.46 5.77
N GLY A 78 -8.51 2.17 5.92
CA GLY A 78 -7.94 3.00 4.87
C GLY A 78 -7.57 2.20 3.64
N ILE A 79 -6.89 1.06 3.81
CA ILE A 79 -6.52 0.17 2.69
C ILE A 79 -7.80 -0.35 2.00
N TYR A 80 -8.80 -0.78 2.76
CA TYR A 80 -10.05 -1.29 2.20
C TYR A 80 -10.75 -0.22 1.35
N ALA A 81 -10.95 0.97 1.89
CA ALA A 81 -11.55 2.07 1.16
C ALA A 81 -10.74 2.45 -0.09
N GLY A 82 -9.42 2.40 0.00
CA GLY A 82 -8.55 2.64 -1.13
C GLY A 82 -8.71 1.60 -2.24
N LEU A 83 -8.75 0.31 -1.90
CA LEU A 83 -8.98 -0.76 -2.87
C LEU A 83 -10.37 -0.66 -3.52
N GLU A 84 -11.41 -0.32 -2.74
CA GLU A 84 -12.80 -0.17 -3.23
C GLU A 84 -12.94 0.97 -4.24
N HIS A 85 -12.17 2.06 -4.09
CA HIS A 85 -12.27 3.25 -4.92
C HIS A 85 -11.14 3.39 -5.96
N ALA A 86 -10.16 2.50 -5.94
CA ALA A 86 -9.10 2.48 -6.95
C ALA A 86 -9.68 2.15 -8.33
N SER A 87 -9.33 2.91 -9.38
CA SER A 87 -9.87 2.76 -10.72
C SER A 87 -8.93 2.03 -11.70
N GLY A 88 -7.62 2.00 -11.41
CA GLY A 88 -6.58 1.50 -12.31
C GLY A 88 -6.61 -0.01 -12.58
N ASP A 89 -5.95 -0.45 -13.64
CA ASP A 89 -5.75 -1.85 -14.00
C ASP A 89 -4.86 -2.57 -12.99
N TYR A 90 -3.96 -1.81 -12.37
CA TYR A 90 -3.08 -2.25 -11.29
C TYR A 90 -3.21 -1.33 -10.09
N ILE A 91 -3.05 -1.89 -8.91
CA ILE A 91 -3.14 -1.16 -7.65
C ILE A 91 -1.84 -1.33 -6.86
N VAL A 92 -1.32 -0.21 -6.37
CA VAL A 92 -0.22 -0.17 -5.41
C VAL A 92 -0.76 0.24 -4.06
N VAL A 93 -0.54 -0.55 -3.03
CA VAL A 93 -0.78 -0.16 -1.64
C VAL A 93 0.55 0.12 -0.99
N MET A 94 0.75 1.32 -0.45
CA MET A 94 1.97 1.69 0.25
C MET A 94 1.73 2.79 1.29
N ASP A 95 2.58 2.83 2.31
CA ASP A 95 2.53 3.86 3.35
C ASP A 95 3.15 5.17 2.87
N ALA A 96 2.60 6.30 3.31
CA ALA A 96 3.10 7.64 2.99
C ALA A 96 4.36 8.04 3.80
N ASP A 97 4.82 7.20 4.74
CA ASP A 97 5.89 7.48 5.72
C ASP A 97 7.33 7.39 5.14
N MET A 98 7.48 7.16 3.84
CA MET A 98 8.76 7.02 3.13
C MET A 98 9.66 5.88 3.64
N GLN A 99 9.17 4.96 4.48
CA GLN A 99 9.94 3.76 4.85
C GLN A 99 10.17 2.84 3.65
N HIS A 100 9.34 2.96 2.62
CA HIS A 100 9.42 2.21 1.38
C HIS A 100 9.51 3.19 0.20
N PRO A 101 10.64 3.19 -0.55
CA PRO A 101 10.79 4.09 -1.69
C PRO A 101 9.81 3.76 -2.83
N PRO A 102 9.04 4.73 -3.36
CA PRO A 102 8.21 4.54 -4.57
C PRO A 102 8.99 4.03 -5.78
N ALA A 103 10.30 4.23 -5.81
CA ALA A 103 11.21 3.76 -6.86
C ALA A 103 11.20 2.23 -7.10
N PHE A 104 10.57 1.43 -6.22
CA PHE A 104 10.36 0.00 -6.47
C PHE A 104 9.17 -0.29 -7.38
N ILE A 105 8.24 0.67 -7.59
CA ILE A 105 7.03 0.47 -8.41
C ILE A 105 7.35 -0.04 -9.81
N PRO A 106 8.32 0.52 -10.57
CA PRO A 106 8.64 0.02 -11.91
C PRO A 106 9.02 -1.46 -11.93
N LYS A 107 9.84 -1.89 -10.97
CA LYS A 107 10.26 -3.29 -10.85
C LYS A 107 9.11 -4.22 -10.47
N MET A 108 8.21 -3.76 -9.60
CA MET A 108 7.03 -4.54 -9.18
C MET A 108 6.02 -4.64 -10.35
N TYR A 109 5.85 -3.57 -11.11
CA TYR A 109 5.05 -3.55 -12.34
C TYR A 109 5.56 -4.60 -13.34
N ASP A 110 6.89 -4.65 -13.61
CA ASP A 110 7.48 -5.64 -14.51
C ASP A 110 7.16 -7.08 -14.10
N ALA A 111 7.15 -7.37 -12.81
CA ALA A 111 6.85 -8.70 -12.29
C ALA A 111 5.38 -9.10 -12.48
N VAL A 112 4.45 -8.14 -12.39
CA VAL A 112 3.00 -8.44 -12.43
C VAL A 112 2.44 -8.33 -13.85
N VAL A 113 2.91 -7.38 -14.65
CA VAL A 113 2.41 -7.17 -16.03
C VAL A 113 2.69 -8.36 -16.95
N SER A 114 3.70 -9.16 -16.65
CA SER A 114 3.99 -10.41 -17.39
C SER A 114 2.85 -11.43 -17.28
N GLY A 115 1.96 -11.29 -16.30
CA GLY A 115 0.86 -12.23 -16.02
C GLY A 115 1.30 -13.51 -15.30
N GLU A 116 2.59 -13.64 -14.95
CA GLU A 116 3.09 -14.78 -14.19
C GLU A 116 2.69 -14.69 -12.70
N TYR A 117 2.58 -13.45 -12.18
CA TYR A 117 2.19 -13.18 -10.81
C TYR A 117 1.06 -12.15 -10.74
N ASP A 118 0.13 -12.34 -9.83
CA ASP A 118 -0.93 -11.36 -9.55
C ASP A 118 -0.52 -10.30 -8.53
N CYS A 119 0.57 -10.55 -7.80
CA CYS A 119 1.05 -9.66 -6.76
C CYS A 119 2.57 -9.70 -6.63
N ALA A 120 3.18 -8.53 -6.49
CA ALA A 120 4.55 -8.35 -6.05
C ALA A 120 4.56 -7.59 -4.71
N SER A 121 5.34 -8.04 -3.74
CA SER A 121 5.48 -7.37 -2.45
C SER A 121 6.94 -7.16 -2.10
N THR A 122 7.21 -6.09 -1.35
CA THR A 122 8.54 -5.88 -0.80
C THR A 122 8.77 -6.74 0.44
N ARG A 123 10.01 -7.20 0.61
CA ARG A 123 10.43 -7.97 1.77
C ARG A 123 11.62 -7.30 2.44
N ARG A 124 11.55 -7.15 3.75
CA ARG A 124 12.69 -6.68 4.54
C ARG A 124 13.75 -7.78 4.65
N VAL A 125 14.92 -7.56 4.06
CA VAL A 125 16.00 -8.57 4.00
C VAL A 125 16.88 -8.52 5.26
N THR A 126 17.03 -7.35 5.91
CA THR A 126 17.91 -7.19 7.08
C THR A 126 17.20 -6.53 8.25
N ARG A 127 17.46 -7.04 9.45
CA ARG A 127 16.99 -6.47 10.73
C ARG A 127 18.12 -5.76 11.47
N LYS A 128 19.08 -5.18 10.75
CA LYS A 128 20.16 -4.41 11.39
C LYS A 128 19.58 -3.24 12.18
N GLY A 129 19.86 -3.19 13.50
CA GLY A 129 19.36 -2.15 14.40
C GLY A 129 18.16 -2.53 15.26
N GLU A 130 17.56 -3.71 15.09
CA GLU A 130 16.50 -4.19 16.00
C GLU A 130 17.09 -4.88 17.24
N SER A 131 16.43 -4.69 18.38
CA SER A 131 16.73 -5.44 19.60
C SER A 131 16.61 -6.95 19.37
N PRO A 132 17.58 -7.78 19.83
CA PRO A 132 17.52 -9.23 19.65
C PRO A 132 16.26 -9.88 20.26
N LEU A 133 15.74 -9.33 21.36
CA LEU A 133 14.49 -9.76 21.96
C LEU A 133 13.29 -9.55 21.02
N ARG A 134 13.17 -8.37 20.40
CA ARG A 134 12.09 -8.06 19.44
C ARG A 134 12.15 -8.96 18.22
N SER A 135 13.36 -9.26 17.73
CA SER A 135 13.57 -10.19 16.62
C SER A 135 13.17 -11.62 16.99
N LEU A 136 13.46 -12.07 18.24
CA LEU A 136 13.06 -13.38 18.74
C LEU A 136 11.54 -13.52 18.83
N PHE A 137 10.85 -12.53 19.44
CA PHE A 137 9.41 -12.53 19.54
C PHE A 137 8.71 -12.50 18.17
N ALA A 138 9.24 -11.73 17.22
CA ALA A 138 8.71 -11.72 15.86
C ALA A 138 8.83 -13.10 15.20
N ARG A 139 10.00 -13.76 15.28
CA ARG A 139 10.17 -15.13 14.75
C ARG A 139 9.23 -16.13 15.40
N LEU A 140 9.08 -16.04 16.73
CA LEU A 140 8.16 -16.91 17.47
C LEU A 140 6.72 -16.69 17.03
N PHE A 141 6.30 -15.44 16.85
CA PHE A 141 4.98 -15.09 16.32
C PHE A 141 4.73 -15.74 14.94
N TYR A 142 5.65 -15.57 13.99
CA TYR A 142 5.52 -16.20 12.66
C TYR A 142 5.48 -17.73 12.75
N LYS A 143 6.33 -18.32 13.61
CA LYS A 143 6.36 -19.78 13.79
C LYS A 143 5.04 -20.31 14.37
N VAL A 144 4.50 -19.66 15.37
CA VAL A 144 3.22 -20.05 16.00
C VAL A 144 2.07 -19.82 15.03
N ASN A 145 2.02 -18.67 14.37
CA ASN A 145 0.97 -18.35 13.41
C ASN A 145 0.97 -19.33 12.24
N ASN A 146 2.15 -19.65 11.68
CA ASN A 146 2.28 -20.61 10.58
C ASN A 146 2.03 -22.07 10.99
N ALA A 147 2.09 -22.38 12.28
CA ALA A 147 1.70 -23.68 12.80
C ALA A 147 0.19 -23.82 13.03
N LEU A 148 -0.48 -22.71 13.37
CA LEU A 148 -1.92 -22.69 13.67
C LEU A 148 -2.79 -22.31 12.46
N SER A 149 -2.22 -21.64 11.46
CA SER A 149 -2.94 -21.20 10.26
C SER A 149 -2.56 -22.04 9.04
N PRO A 150 -3.54 -22.43 8.19
CA PRO A 150 -3.26 -23.04 6.90
C PRO A 150 -2.54 -22.08 5.93
N VAL A 151 -2.64 -20.78 6.17
CA VAL A 151 -1.99 -19.72 5.38
C VAL A 151 -0.61 -19.43 5.96
N LYS A 152 0.42 -19.71 5.20
CA LYS A 152 1.81 -19.44 5.61
C LYS A 152 2.13 -17.98 5.37
N MET A 153 2.35 -17.23 6.44
CA MET A 153 2.84 -15.86 6.35
C MET A 153 4.34 -15.84 6.02
N VAL A 154 4.70 -15.04 5.02
CA VAL A 154 6.10 -14.80 4.67
C VAL A 154 6.73 -13.86 5.71
N GLU A 155 7.79 -14.33 6.38
CA GLU A 155 8.51 -13.51 7.36
C GLU A 155 9.12 -12.27 6.69
N GLY A 156 8.83 -11.09 7.27
CA GLY A 156 9.33 -9.81 6.76
C GLY A 156 8.53 -9.23 5.58
N ALA A 157 7.41 -9.85 5.17
CA ALA A 157 6.51 -9.25 4.19
C ALA A 157 6.00 -7.89 4.70
N GLN A 158 6.07 -6.89 3.84
CA GLN A 158 5.68 -5.50 4.13
C GLN A 158 4.32 -5.19 3.50
N ASP A 159 3.77 -4.04 3.86
CA ASP A 159 2.47 -3.60 3.33
C ASP A 159 2.60 -3.01 1.92
N PHE A 160 3.82 -2.68 1.48
CA PHE A 160 4.07 -2.22 0.13
C PHE A 160 3.87 -3.36 -0.87
N ARG A 161 2.76 -3.29 -1.61
CA ARG A 161 2.31 -4.30 -2.58
C ARG A 161 1.88 -3.66 -3.88
N PHE A 162 2.21 -4.32 -4.96
CA PHE A 162 1.72 -4.05 -6.30
C PHE A 162 0.88 -5.25 -6.74
N MET A 163 -0.34 -5.05 -7.20
CA MET A 163 -1.25 -6.14 -7.54
C MET A 163 -2.08 -5.86 -8.78
N SER A 164 -2.53 -6.93 -9.45
CA SER A 164 -3.51 -6.84 -10.54
C SER A 164 -4.89 -6.45 -10.00
N ARG A 165 -5.74 -5.88 -10.87
CA ARG A 165 -7.15 -5.61 -10.57
C ARG A 165 -7.87 -6.86 -10.07
N ARG A 166 -7.64 -8.01 -10.73
CA ARG A 166 -8.22 -9.30 -10.36
C ARG A 166 -7.93 -9.67 -8.90
N MET A 167 -6.69 -9.46 -8.45
CA MET A 167 -6.33 -9.74 -7.05
C MET A 167 -7.01 -8.76 -6.08
N ALA A 168 -7.07 -7.47 -6.42
CA ALA A 168 -7.75 -6.49 -5.59
C ALA A 168 -9.25 -6.81 -5.42
N GLU A 169 -9.93 -7.20 -6.49
CA GLU A 169 -11.32 -7.65 -6.46
C GLU A 169 -11.51 -8.89 -5.58
N ALA A 170 -10.65 -9.91 -5.73
CA ALA A 170 -10.68 -11.09 -4.88
C ALA A 170 -10.47 -10.78 -3.39
N VAL A 171 -9.66 -9.77 -3.07
CA VAL A 171 -9.48 -9.28 -1.70
C VAL A 171 -10.72 -8.54 -1.19
N LEU A 172 -11.41 -7.78 -2.05
CA LEU A 172 -12.63 -7.06 -1.70
C LEU A 172 -13.83 -8.00 -1.50
N ASP A 173 -13.90 -9.11 -2.25
CA ASP A 173 -14.96 -10.13 -2.11
C ASP A 173 -14.95 -10.85 -0.75
N LEU A 174 -13.82 -10.78 -0.03
CA LEU A 174 -13.75 -11.28 1.34
C LEU A 174 -14.44 -10.31 2.29
N SER A 175 -15.65 -10.69 2.74
CA SER A 175 -16.54 -9.87 3.58
C SER A 175 -16.15 -9.83 5.07
N GLU A 176 -14.92 -10.12 5.42
CA GLU A 176 -14.46 -10.17 6.82
C GLU A 176 -14.52 -8.79 7.49
N ARG A 177 -15.19 -8.73 8.65
CA ARG A 177 -15.40 -7.49 9.40
C ARG A 177 -14.15 -7.04 10.17
N ILE A 178 -13.34 -8.00 10.62
CA ILE A 178 -12.03 -7.75 11.24
C ILE A 178 -10.97 -8.17 10.23
N ARG A 179 -10.41 -7.20 9.53
CA ARG A 179 -9.43 -7.44 8.50
C ARG A 179 -8.01 -7.51 9.06
N PHE A 180 -7.30 -8.54 8.68
CA PHE A 180 -5.87 -8.62 8.82
C PHE A 180 -5.28 -8.72 7.40
N THR A 181 -5.05 -7.55 6.80
CA THR A 181 -4.73 -7.41 5.37
C THR A 181 -3.55 -8.28 4.95
N LYS A 182 -2.51 -8.41 5.79
CA LYS A 182 -1.38 -9.33 5.49
C LYS A 182 -1.79 -10.79 5.36
N GLY A 183 -2.72 -11.24 6.19
CA GLY A 183 -3.28 -12.60 6.11
C GLY A 183 -4.13 -12.78 4.87
N ILE A 184 -5.01 -11.81 4.58
CA ILE A 184 -5.92 -11.81 3.44
C ILE A 184 -5.13 -11.86 2.13
N PHE A 185 -4.13 -11.01 1.95
CA PHE A 185 -3.27 -11.03 0.76
C PHE A 185 -2.52 -12.35 0.56
N ASN A 186 -2.11 -13.00 1.64
CA ASN A 186 -1.45 -14.31 1.54
C ASN A 186 -2.43 -15.47 1.35
N TRP A 187 -3.73 -15.25 1.61
CA TRP A 187 -4.77 -16.23 1.36
C TRP A 187 -5.23 -16.21 -0.10
N VAL A 188 -5.34 -15.01 -0.68
CA VAL A 188 -5.84 -14.82 -2.06
C VAL A 188 -4.77 -15.15 -3.10
N GLY A 189 -3.50 -14.89 -2.83
CA GLY A 189 -2.38 -15.06 -3.74
C GLY A 189 -1.09 -15.22 -2.98
#